data_081b128b5479d34cace466eb6e65e3ea
#
_entry.id   081b128b5479d34cace466eb6e65e3ea
#
_cell.length_a   1.000
_cell.length_b   1.000
_cell.length_c   1.000
_cell.angle_alpha   90.00
_cell.angle_beta   90.00
_cell.angle_gamma   90.00
#
_symmetry.space_group_name_H-M   'P 1'
#
loop_
_entity.id
_entity.type
_entity.pdbx_description
1 polymer ?
#
loop_
_entity_poly.entity_id
_entity_poly.type
_entity_poly.pdbx_seq_one_letter_code
_entity_poly.pdbx_strand_id
1 'polypeptide(L)'
;MIKKYILDTNILINDSDAIFNFEDNEVILPLVVLEELDKLKTNSGSAGANARKVLKNLDKLRETGSLIKGVEVGKGGILKIDTKHTSVNADIPSSLDRNSADNHIISVAYSVGKESKEPVILVSNDINVRVKSNALGIKAEAYESNKVNFLDVFRGFQIVSVEKSVLDTFYQDKELKLDNKFTPNECILLKVPGTGQSALAKYEYQTDTIKPLFHIATKPWGIDARNLEQRFAIELLMSSNVQLVCLIGTAGTGKTLLALAAGLEKVLGEKVYKRLIVSRPVIPMGKDIGYLPGGKDEKMGSWMQPITDNLDYLFGADIKKEYSYLYENKLIQVEALTYIRGRSLPDSYIIIDEAQNLTSHEVKTIITRAGENTKIVLTGDPFQIDIPYLDESNNGLSYVAEKFKNEPIAGRIVLNKGERSILASKGAELL
;
A
#
# COMPACT_ATOMS: atom_id res chain seq x y z
N MET A 1 -21.59 -14.31 21.21
CA MET A 1 -21.16 -15.72 21.31
C MET A 1 -19.66 -15.72 21.10
N ILE A 2 -18.90 -16.13 22.08
CA ILE A 2 -17.43 -16.18 22.02
C ILE A 2 -17.00 -17.19 20.97
N LYS A 3 -16.07 -16.81 20.10
CA LYS A 3 -15.44 -17.68 19.10
C LYS A 3 -14.00 -17.98 19.50
N LYS A 4 -13.46 -19.06 18.99
CA LYS A 4 -12.05 -19.44 19.16
C LYS A 4 -11.34 -19.31 17.82
N TYR A 5 -10.31 -18.46 17.78
CA TYR A 5 -9.51 -18.22 16.61
C TYR A 5 -8.14 -18.87 16.75
N ILE A 6 -7.79 -19.75 15.83
CA ILE A 6 -6.46 -20.35 15.77
C ILE A 6 -5.68 -19.60 14.70
N LEU A 7 -4.56 -18.99 15.09
CA LEU A 7 -3.79 -18.16 14.20
C LEU A 7 -2.63 -18.95 13.57
N ASP A 8 -2.51 -18.79 12.27
CA ASP A 8 -1.36 -19.22 11.50
C ASP A 8 -0.20 -18.22 11.67
N THR A 9 1.03 -18.70 11.50
CA THR A 9 2.26 -17.92 11.60
C THR A 9 2.28 -16.75 10.63
N ASN A 10 1.75 -16.93 9.42
CA ASN A 10 1.72 -15.89 8.39
C ASN A 10 0.93 -14.64 8.83
N ILE A 11 -0.05 -14.78 9.70
CA ILE A 11 -0.79 -13.64 10.27
C ILE A 11 0.14 -12.78 11.12
N LEU A 12 0.92 -13.41 12.00
CA LEU A 12 1.77 -12.74 12.97
C LEU A 12 3.00 -12.08 12.35
N ILE A 13 3.52 -12.67 11.27
CA ILE A 13 4.64 -12.06 10.53
C ILE A 13 4.20 -10.89 9.63
N ASN A 14 2.91 -10.82 9.27
CA ASN A 14 2.33 -9.71 8.54
C ASN A 14 1.84 -8.59 9.47
N ASP A 15 1.19 -8.95 10.57
CA ASP A 15 0.71 -8.03 11.60
C ASP A 15 1.13 -8.52 12.99
N SER A 16 2.15 -7.92 13.56
CA SER A 16 2.66 -8.27 14.90
C SER A 16 1.70 -7.96 16.05
N ASP A 17 0.68 -7.18 15.80
CA ASP A 17 -0.33 -6.80 16.78
C ASP A 17 -1.65 -7.57 16.58
N ALA A 18 -1.69 -8.52 15.63
CA ALA A 18 -2.86 -9.32 15.30
C ALA A 18 -3.49 -9.99 16.54
N ILE A 19 -2.68 -10.46 17.50
CA ILE A 19 -3.18 -11.11 18.73
C ILE A 19 -4.11 -10.23 19.57
N PHE A 20 -4.11 -8.91 19.35
CA PHE A 20 -4.94 -7.93 20.08
C PHE A 20 -6.21 -7.53 19.31
N ASN A 21 -6.42 -8.03 18.09
CA ASN A 21 -7.44 -7.53 17.15
C ASN A 21 -8.68 -8.43 17.04
N PHE A 22 -8.86 -9.40 17.95
CA PHE A 22 -9.98 -10.34 17.93
C PHE A 22 -11.08 -10.01 18.96
N GLU A 23 -11.19 -8.75 19.38
CA GLU A 23 -12.21 -8.25 20.31
C GLU A 23 -12.30 -9.10 21.60
N ASP A 24 -13.50 -9.54 21.99
CA ASP A 24 -13.81 -10.33 23.17
C ASP A 24 -13.70 -11.87 22.95
N ASN A 25 -13.03 -12.30 21.89
CA ASN A 25 -12.90 -13.70 21.54
C ASN A 25 -11.64 -14.36 22.11
N GLU A 26 -11.56 -15.68 21.99
CA GLU A 26 -10.39 -16.45 22.40
C GLU A 26 -9.45 -16.67 21.23
N VAL A 27 -8.20 -16.23 21.36
CA VAL A 27 -7.11 -16.43 20.40
C VAL A 27 -6.24 -17.58 20.89
N ILE A 28 -6.01 -18.57 20.05
CA ILE A 28 -5.19 -19.74 20.36
C ILE A 28 -4.00 -19.77 19.41
N LEU A 29 -2.79 -19.80 19.98
CA LEU A 29 -1.57 -19.99 19.24
C LEU A 29 -1.09 -21.44 19.40
N PRO A 30 -1.03 -22.24 18.33
CA PRO A 30 -0.36 -23.53 18.33
C PRO A 30 1.14 -23.39 18.71
N LEU A 31 1.68 -24.37 19.43
CA LEU A 31 3.09 -24.33 19.82
C LEU A 31 4.03 -24.25 18.61
N VAL A 32 3.69 -24.88 17.50
CA VAL A 32 4.46 -24.85 16.25
C VAL A 32 4.61 -23.42 15.69
N VAL A 33 3.64 -22.55 15.92
CA VAL A 33 3.71 -21.13 15.51
C VAL A 33 4.84 -20.42 16.26
N LEU A 34 5.04 -20.71 17.54
CA LEU A 34 6.15 -20.13 18.32
C LEU A 34 7.51 -20.61 17.81
N GLU A 35 7.60 -21.89 17.41
CA GLU A 35 8.83 -22.44 16.82
C GLU A 35 9.16 -21.78 15.48
N GLU A 36 8.15 -21.51 14.65
CA GLU A 36 8.34 -20.81 13.39
C GLU A 36 8.74 -19.36 13.60
N LEU A 37 8.10 -18.64 14.53
CA LEU A 37 8.48 -17.29 14.91
C LEU A 37 9.93 -17.24 15.43
N ASP A 38 10.34 -18.25 16.19
CA ASP A 38 11.72 -18.35 16.70
C ASP A 38 12.74 -18.51 15.57
N LYS A 39 12.46 -19.33 14.58
CA LYS A 39 13.28 -19.47 13.36
C LYS A 39 13.33 -18.17 12.55
N LEU A 40 12.19 -17.49 12.42
CA LEU A 40 12.09 -16.26 11.62
C LEU A 40 12.69 -15.02 12.28
N LYS A 41 12.82 -14.97 13.61
CA LYS A 41 13.35 -13.81 14.35
C LYS A 41 14.76 -13.39 13.92
N THR A 42 15.54 -14.33 13.37
CA THR A 42 16.92 -14.09 12.90
C THR A 42 16.97 -13.50 11.50
N ASN A 43 15.87 -13.56 10.75
CA ASN A 43 15.83 -13.06 9.38
C ASN A 43 15.93 -11.52 9.36
N SER A 44 16.64 -11.02 8.35
CA SER A 44 16.62 -9.60 8.00
C SER A 44 15.33 -9.27 7.26
N GLY A 45 14.68 -8.14 7.59
CA GLY A 45 13.45 -7.70 6.95
C GLY A 45 12.25 -7.61 7.90
N SER A 46 11.07 -7.32 7.33
CA SER A 46 9.83 -7.09 8.07
C SER A 46 9.34 -8.33 8.82
N ALA A 47 9.41 -9.51 8.20
CA ALA A 47 8.99 -10.75 8.81
C ALA A 47 9.78 -11.05 10.11
N GLY A 48 11.11 -10.91 10.07
CA GLY A 48 11.94 -11.08 11.26
C GLY A 48 11.70 -9.99 12.32
N ALA A 49 11.47 -8.74 11.90
CA ALA A 49 11.12 -7.65 12.83
C ALA A 49 9.78 -7.90 13.52
N ASN A 50 8.75 -8.34 12.78
CA ASN A 50 7.45 -8.68 13.31
C ASN A 50 7.52 -9.91 14.23
N ALA A 51 8.24 -10.96 13.83
CA ALA A 51 8.47 -12.14 14.69
C ALA A 51 9.08 -11.74 16.05
N ARG A 52 10.13 -10.90 16.06
CA ARG A 52 10.71 -10.36 17.31
C ARG A 52 9.72 -9.56 18.14
N LYS A 53 8.84 -8.76 17.48
CA LYS A 53 7.83 -7.95 18.18
C LYS A 53 6.76 -8.84 18.80
N VAL A 54 6.26 -9.85 18.06
CA VAL A 54 5.29 -10.83 18.59
C VAL A 54 5.88 -11.55 19.81
N LEU A 55 7.09 -12.10 19.71
CA LEU A 55 7.74 -12.79 20.83
C LEU A 55 7.90 -11.87 22.05
N LYS A 56 8.25 -10.59 21.84
CA LYS A 56 8.32 -9.59 22.92
C LYS A 56 6.95 -9.31 23.53
N ASN A 57 5.88 -9.26 22.73
CA ASN A 57 4.52 -9.07 23.22
C ASN A 57 4.08 -10.29 24.05
N LEU A 58 4.38 -11.51 23.59
CA LEU A 58 4.08 -12.74 24.32
C LEU A 58 4.85 -12.82 25.65
N ASP A 59 6.13 -12.39 25.68
CA ASP A 59 6.91 -12.36 26.90
C ASP A 59 6.33 -11.40 27.95
N LYS A 60 5.89 -10.22 27.53
CA LYS A 60 5.18 -9.27 28.40
C LYS A 60 3.85 -9.84 28.93
N LEU A 61 3.07 -10.51 28.08
CA LEU A 61 1.81 -11.12 28.48
C LEU A 61 2.03 -12.28 29.47
N ARG A 62 3.12 -13.01 29.35
CA ARG A 62 3.53 -14.06 30.32
C ARG A 62 3.76 -13.48 31.72
N GLU A 63 4.21 -12.22 31.85
CA GLU A 63 4.40 -11.56 33.15
C GLU A 63 3.07 -11.23 33.82
N THR A 64 1.99 -11.08 33.05
CA THR A 64 0.65 -10.74 33.57
C THR A 64 -0.18 -11.98 33.93
N GLY A 65 0.19 -13.18 33.46
CA GLY A 65 -0.56 -14.39 33.73
C GLY A 65 -0.01 -15.63 33.02
N SER A 66 -0.76 -16.71 33.10
CA SER A 66 -0.40 -17.98 32.45
C SER A 66 -0.94 -18.08 31.04
N LEU A 67 -0.07 -18.04 30.04
CA LEU A 67 -0.45 -18.20 28.63
C LEU A 67 -1.11 -19.55 28.32
N ILE A 68 -0.89 -20.57 29.13
CA ILE A 68 -1.57 -21.89 28.98
C ILE A 68 -3.03 -21.80 29.46
N LYS A 69 -3.27 -21.09 30.58
CA LYS A 69 -4.62 -20.92 31.13
C LYS A 69 -5.41 -19.83 30.42
N GLY A 70 -4.72 -18.89 29.80
CA GLY A 70 -5.25 -17.73 29.10
C GLY A 70 -4.89 -16.43 29.84
N VAL A 71 -4.53 -15.42 29.03
CA VAL A 71 -4.23 -14.07 29.49
C VAL A 71 -5.14 -13.11 28.74
N GLU A 72 -5.70 -12.14 29.46
CA GLU A 72 -6.52 -11.11 28.84
C GLU A 72 -5.71 -10.22 27.88
N VAL A 73 -6.26 -9.96 26.70
CA VAL A 73 -5.65 -9.15 25.65
C VAL A 73 -6.66 -8.20 25.04
N GLY A 74 -6.23 -6.99 24.76
CA GLY A 74 -7.02 -6.00 24.03
C GLY A 74 -8.35 -5.64 24.72
N LYS A 75 -9.46 -5.80 24.00
CA LYS A 75 -10.81 -5.40 24.43
C LYS A 75 -11.58 -6.54 25.10
N GLY A 76 -10.96 -7.24 26.04
CA GLY A 76 -11.59 -8.37 26.76
C GLY A 76 -11.40 -9.73 26.10
N GLY A 77 -10.57 -9.84 25.07
CA GLY A 77 -10.18 -11.11 24.46
C GLY A 77 -9.24 -11.90 25.36
N ILE A 78 -9.10 -13.19 25.09
CA ILE A 78 -8.22 -14.09 25.82
C ILE A 78 -7.23 -14.72 24.85
N LEU A 79 -5.93 -14.63 25.15
CA LEU A 79 -4.87 -15.31 24.42
C LEU A 79 -4.43 -16.57 25.16
N LYS A 80 -4.37 -17.68 24.44
CA LYS A 80 -3.83 -18.95 24.94
C LYS A 80 -2.78 -19.54 24.00
N ILE A 81 -1.84 -20.28 24.56
CA ILE A 81 -0.93 -21.14 23.81
C ILE A 81 -1.41 -22.59 23.96
N ASP A 82 -1.66 -23.24 22.84
CA ASP A 82 -2.01 -24.68 22.85
C ASP A 82 -0.77 -25.53 22.98
N THR A 83 -0.66 -26.21 24.12
CA THR A 83 0.40 -27.18 24.42
C THR A 83 -0.12 -28.62 24.49
N LYS A 84 -1.43 -28.81 24.27
CA LYS A 84 -2.09 -30.13 24.38
C LYS A 84 -2.00 -30.91 23.07
N HIS A 85 -2.19 -30.24 21.93
CA HIS A 85 -2.29 -30.87 20.62
C HIS A 85 -0.94 -30.73 19.88
N THR A 86 0.11 -31.31 20.44
CA THR A 86 1.50 -31.20 19.92
C THR A 86 1.82 -32.21 18.80
N SER A 87 0.94 -33.18 18.56
CA SER A 87 1.07 -34.15 17.47
C SER A 87 -0.09 -34.03 16.48
N VAL A 88 0.14 -34.39 15.21
CA VAL A 88 -0.93 -34.39 14.21
C VAL A 88 -1.97 -35.45 14.60
N ASN A 89 -3.23 -35.01 14.67
CA ASN A 89 -4.37 -35.87 15.03
C ASN A 89 -4.46 -37.06 14.07
N ALA A 90 -4.75 -38.25 14.63
CA ALA A 90 -4.85 -39.51 13.87
C ALA A 90 -5.98 -39.50 12.84
N ASP A 91 -7.04 -38.71 13.07
CA ASP A 91 -8.18 -38.61 12.15
C ASP A 91 -7.91 -37.76 10.92
N ILE A 92 -6.74 -37.08 10.87
CA ILE A 92 -6.31 -36.34 9.70
C ILE A 92 -5.74 -37.31 8.66
N PRO A 93 -6.13 -37.17 7.37
CA PRO A 93 -5.67 -38.06 6.31
C PRO A 93 -4.14 -38.22 6.30
N SER A 94 -3.65 -39.45 6.20
CA SER A 94 -2.21 -39.76 6.16
C SER A 94 -1.50 -39.23 4.88
N SER A 95 -2.27 -38.78 3.89
CA SER A 95 -1.76 -38.12 2.69
C SER A 95 -1.22 -36.70 2.95
N LEU A 96 -1.56 -36.10 4.09
CA LEU A 96 -0.97 -34.82 4.49
C LEU A 96 0.37 -35.04 5.19
N ASP A 97 1.38 -34.29 4.76
CA ASP A 97 2.71 -34.35 5.38
C ASP A 97 2.63 -33.95 6.85
N ARG A 98 2.92 -34.90 7.73
CA ARG A 98 2.86 -34.71 9.19
C ARG A 98 3.99 -33.84 9.75
N ASN A 99 5.02 -33.54 8.95
CA ASN A 99 6.13 -32.68 9.36
C ASN A 99 5.94 -31.21 8.94
N SER A 100 4.90 -30.91 8.15
CA SER A 100 4.60 -29.54 7.76
C SER A 100 3.99 -28.76 8.92
N ALA A 101 4.52 -27.59 9.21
CA ALA A 101 3.98 -26.68 10.23
C ALA A 101 2.51 -26.30 9.94
N ASP A 102 2.18 -26.03 8.69
CA ASP A 102 0.80 -25.72 8.27
C ASP A 102 -0.17 -26.84 8.62
N ASN A 103 0.23 -28.10 8.37
CA ASN A 103 -0.61 -29.25 8.67
C ASN A 103 -0.73 -29.51 10.18
N HIS A 104 0.27 -29.12 10.99
CA HIS A 104 0.16 -29.08 12.45
C HIS A 104 -0.85 -28.04 12.92
N ILE A 105 -0.82 -26.83 12.36
CA ILE A 105 -1.79 -25.77 12.68
C ILE A 105 -3.20 -26.22 12.35
N ILE A 106 -3.42 -26.82 11.17
CA ILE A 106 -4.70 -27.41 10.77
C ILE A 106 -5.13 -28.50 11.76
N SER A 107 -4.20 -29.33 12.22
CA SER A 107 -4.48 -30.41 13.18
C SER A 107 -4.92 -29.87 14.53
N VAL A 108 -4.30 -28.81 15.02
CA VAL A 108 -4.74 -28.12 16.26
C VAL A 108 -6.15 -27.58 16.08
N ALA A 109 -6.44 -26.91 14.97
CA ALA A 109 -7.76 -26.38 14.68
C ALA A 109 -8.83 -27.49 14.65
N TYR A 110 -8.52 -28.62 14.04
CA TYR A 110 -9.39 -29.80 14.00
C TYR A 110 -9.65 -30.36 15.40
N SER A 111 -8.61 -30.54 16.20
CA SER A 111 -8.72 -31.15 17.54
C SER A 111 -9.47 -30.22 18.50
N VAL A 112 -9.15 -28.92 18.50
CA VAL A 112 -9.88 -27.94 19.30
C VAL A 112 -11.34 -27.83 18.85
N GLY A 113 -11.61 -27.95 17.54
CA GLY A 113 -12.98 -27.95 17.01
C GLY A 113 -13.80 -29.12 17.46
N LYS A 114 -13.21 -30.31 17.62
CA LYS A 114 -13.89 -31.51 18.17
C LYS A 114 -14.17 -31.41 19.68
N GLU A 115 -13.31 -30.73 20.43
CA GLU A 115 -13.45 -30.60 21.88
C GLU A 115 -14.30 -29.39 22.31
N SER A 116 -14.39 -28.37 21.44
CA SER A 116 -15.07 -27.12 21.78
C SER A 116 -16.57 -27.15 21.43
N LYS A 117 -17.37 -26.54 22.30
CA LYS A 117 -18.78 -26.22 22.00
C LYS A 117 -18.92 -24.88 21.24
N GLU A 118 -17.94 -24.02 21.35
CA GLU A 118 -17.88 -22.71 20.67
C GLU A 118 -17.36 -22.90 19.24
N PRO A 119 -17.74 -22.03 18.31
CA PRO A 119 -17.23 -22.05 16.96
C PRO A 119 -15.71 -21.85 16.94
N VAL A 120 -15.01 -22.77 16.26
CA VAL A 120 -13.56 -22.69 16.05
C VAL A 120 -13.29 -22.28 14.61
N ILE A 121 -12.42 -21.29 14.42
CA ILE A 121 -12.08 -20.70 13.13
C ILE A 121 -10.57 -20.68 13.01
N LEU A 122 -10.03 -21.26 11.94
CA LEU A 122 -8.63 -21.11 11.58
C LEU A 122 -8.46 -19.83 10.79
N VAL A 123 -7.52 -18.98 11.19
CA VAL A 123 -7.20 -17.72 10.49
C VAL A 123 -5.86 -17.86 9.80
N SER A 124 -5.86 -17.78 8.49
CA SER A 124 -4.65 -17.85 7.66
C SER A 124 -4.82 -17.04 6.37
N ASN A 125 -3.76 -16.34 5.94
CA ASN A 125 -3.72 -15.69 4.63
C ASN A 125 -3.27 -16.66 3.52
N ASP A 126 -2.75 -17.85 3.87
CA ASP A 126 -2.44 -18.89 2.89
C ASP A 126 -3.71 -19.58 2.38
N ILE A 127 -3.93 -19.51 1.06
CA ILE A 127 -5.06 -20.12 0.38
C ILE A 127 -5.06 -21.65 0.57
N ASN A 128 -3.89 -22.29 0.49
CA ASN A 128 -3.78 -23.75 0.60
C ASN A 128 -4.16 -24.23 2.02
N VAL A 129 -3.73 -23.49 3.06
CA VAL A 129 -4.13 -23.78 4.44
C VAL A 129 -5.65 -23.69 4.59
N ARG A 130 -6.28 -22.63 4.06
CA ARG A 130 -7.74 -22.47 4.14
C ARG A 130 -8.50 -23.55 3.36
N VAL A 131 -8.04 -23.89 2.14
CA VAL A 131 -8.67 -24.92 1.31
C VAL A 131 -8.57 -26.29 1.98
N LYS A 132 -7.39 -26.67 2.50
CA LYS A 132 -7.20 -27.92 3.24
C LYS A 132 -8.07 -27.97 4.49
N SER A 133 -8.16 -26.89 5.24
CA SER A 133 -8.98 -26.78 6.44
C SER A 133 -10.47 -26.99 6.13
N ASN A 134 -10.97 -26.31 5.10
CA ASN A 134 -12.36 -26.46 4.67
C ASN A 134 -12.66 -27.87 4.18
N ALA A 135 -11.73 -28.54 3.49
CA ALA A 135 -11.88 -29.94 3.07
C ALA A 135 -11.96 -30.90 4.27
N LEU A 136 -11.40 -30.53 5.42
CA LEU A 136 -11.50 -31.30 6.68
C LEU A 136 -12.67 -30.87 7.56
N GLY A 137 -13.57 -30.02 7.06
CA GLY A 137 -14.73 -29.51 7.80
C GLY A 137 -14.42 -28.45 8.86
N ILE A 138 -13.21 -27.86 8.81
CA ILE A 138 -12.79 -26.76 9.68
C ILE A 138 -13.14 -25.43 8.99
N LYS A 139 -13.85 -24.55 9.68
CA LYS A 139 -14.07 -23.20 9.18
C LYS A 139 -12.74 -22.44 9.15
N ALA A 140 -12.37 -21.91 7.98
CA ALA A 140 -11.15 -21.12 7.83
C ALA A 140 -11.47 -19.78 7.16
N GLU A 141 -10.86 -18.72 7.70
CA GLU A 141 -11.05 -17.34 7.25
C GLU A 141 -9.69 -16.67 6.99
N ALA A 142 -9.67 -15.70 6.09
CA ALA A 142 -8.52 -14.81 5.94
C ALA A 142 -8.54 -13.76 7.07
N TYR A 143 -7.37 -13.26 7.45
CA TYR A 143 -7.26 -12.18 8.43
C TYR A 143 -7.58 -10.83 7.79
N GLU A 144 -8.66 -10.21 8.23
CA GLU A 144 -9.20 -9.01 7.57
C GLU A 144 -8.90 -7.68 8.30
N SER A 145 -8.25 -7.70 9.48
CA SER A 145 -8.10 -6.48 10.30
C SER A 145 -7.33 -5.32 9.65
N ASN A 146 -6.61 -5.58 8.57
CA ASN A 146 -5.96 -4.55 7.74
C ASN A 146 -6.39 -4.60 6.27
N LYS A 147 -7.40 -5.43 5.94
CA LYS A 147 -7.94 -5.38 4.58
C LYS A 147 -8.69 -4.09 4.41
N VAL A 148 -8.07 -3.24 3.64
CA VAL A 148 -8.69 -2.09 3.04
C VAL A 148 -9.82 -2.60 2.16
N ASN A 149 -11.05 -2.11 2.34
CA ASN A 149 -12.10 -2.39 1.38
C ASN A 149 -11.71 -1.68 0.08
N PHE A 150 -11.08 -2.43 -0.80
CA PHE A 150 -10.43 -1.94 -2.01
C PHE A 150 -11.37 -1.08 -2.85
N LEU A 151 -12.64 -1.45 -2.93
CA LEU A 151 -13.64 -0.72 -3.71
C LEU A 151 -13.97 0.66 -3.13
N ASP A 152 -13.89 0.84 -1.81
CA ASP A 152 -14.20 2.12 -1.14
C ASP A 152 -12.99 3.08 -1.15
N VAL A 153 -11.77 2.53 -1.11
CA VAL A 153 -10.52 3.32 -1.12
C VAL A 153 -10.19 3.83 -2.51
N PHE A 154 -10.61 3.10 -3.53
CA PHE A 154 -10.21 3.34 -4.93
C PHE A 154 -11.29 4.00 -5.80
N ARG A 155 -12.26 4.66 -5.21
CA ARG A 155 -13.05 5.66 -5.93
C ARG A 155 -12.20 6.89 -6.15
N GLY A 156 -11.46 6.97 -7.24
CA GLY A 156 -10.49 8.01 -7.51
C GLY A 156 -11.02 9.46 -7.44
N PHE A 157 -12.31 9.67 -7.67
CA PHE A 157 -13.02 10.95 -7.55
C PHE A 157 -14.52 10.71 -7.45
N GLN A 158 -15.27 11.71 -6.96
CA GLN A 158 -16.73 11.64 -6.91
C GLN A 158 -17.37 12.37 -8.11
N ILE A 159 -18.47 11.80 -8.61
CA ILE A 159 -19.36 12.48 -9.57
C ILE A 159 -20.59 12.93 -8.79
N VAL A 160 -20.80 14.24 -8.72
CA VAL A 160 -21.93 14.83 -8.02
C VAL A 160 -22.86 15.47 -9.03
N SER A 161 -24.11 15.00 -9.07
CA SER A 161 -25.15 15.60 -9.90
C SER A 161 -25.69 16.85 -9.21
N VAL A 162 -25.70 17.97 -9.93
CA VAL A 162 -26.20 19.26 -9.45
C VAL A 162 -27.13 19.89 -10.44
N GLU A 163 -28.00 20.78 -9.98
CA GLU A 163 -28.82 21.61 -10.87
C GLU A 163 -27.97 22.66 -11.60
N LYS A 164 -28.46 23.13 -12.74
CA LYS A 164 -27.76 24.15 -13.54
C LYS A 164 -27.49 25.43 -12.73
N SER A 165 -28.46 25.89 -11.95
CA SER A 165 -28.35 27.07 -11.07
C SER A 165 -27.19 26.94 -10.08
N VAL A 166 -27.01 25.75 -9.48
CA VAL A 166 -25.91 25.45 -8.55
C VAL A 166 -24.54 25.47 -9.26
N LEU A 167 -24.49 24.92 -10.49
CA LEU A 167 -23.27 24.97 -11.29
C LEU A 167 -22.92 26.42 -11.69
N ASP A 168 -23.90 27.23 -12.05
CA ASP A 168 -23.70 28.63 -12.38
C ASP A 168 -23.19 29.43 -11.17
N THR A 169 -23.74 29.21 -9.98
CA THR A 169 -23.27 29.78 -8.71
C THR A 169 -21.82 29.37 -8.45
N PHE A 170 -21.48 28.09 -8.63
CA PHE A 170 -20.11 27.62 -8.47
C PHE A 170 -19.09 28.34 -9.38
N TYR A 171 -19.49 28.64 -10.63
CA TYR A 171 -18.62 29.40 -11.54
C TYR A 171 -18.49 30.87 -11.15
N GLN A 172 -19.53 31.46 -10.53
CA GLN A 172 -19.52 32.85 -10.06
C GLN A 172 -18.70 33.01 -8.78
N ASP A 173 -19.05 32.23 -7.74
CA ASP A 173 -18.50 32.38 -6.38
C ASP A 173 -17.16 31.67 -6.19
N LYS A 174 -16.78 30.76 -7.11
CA LYS A 174 -15.56 29.95 -7.05
C LYS A 174 -15.49 29.05 -5.82
N GLU A 175 -16.60 28.86 -5.15
CA GLU A 175 -16.77 27.89 -4.07
C GLU A 175 -18.22 27.45 -3.94
N LEU A 176 -18.44 26.28 -3.38
CA LEU A 176 -19.77 25.72 -3.16
C LEU A 176 -19.74 24.81 -1.93
N LYS A 177 -20.73 24.94 -1.06
CA LYS A 177 -20.96 24.00 0.03
C LYS A 177 -22.02 22.99 -0.38
N LEU A 178 -21.73 21.70 -0.16
CA LEU A 178 -22.64 20.59 -0.43
C LEU A 178 -22.76 19.73 0.84
N ASP A 179 -23.94 19.11 1.03
CA ASP A 179 -24.20 18.20 2.14
C ASP A 179 -23.56 16.79 1.95
N ASN A 180 -22.80 16.61 0.89
CA ASN A 180 -22.08 15.38 0.63
C ASN A 180 -20.90 15.20 1.59
N LYS A 181 -20.60 13.93 1.94
CA LYS A 181 -19.40 13.62 2.69
C LYS A 181 -18.21 13.46 1.73
N PHE A 182 -17.21 14.29 1.91
CA PHE A 182 -15.96 14.24 1.15
C PHE A 182 -14.77 13.95 2.09
N THR A 183 -13.75 13.34 1.54
CA THR A 183 -12.44 13.25 2.21
C THR A 183 -11.56 14.45 1.82
N PRO A 184 -10.61 14.87 2.67
CA PRO A 184 -9.70 15.97 2.32
C PRO A 184 -9.04 15.78 0.97
N ASN A 185 -8.94 16.86 0.18
CA ASN A 185 -8.39 16.89 -1.18
C ASN A 185 -9.08 15.97 -2.20
N GLU A 186 -10.28 15.46 -1.89
CA GLU A 186 -11.02 14.64 -2.84
C GLU A 186 -11.41 15.45 -4.08
N CYS A 187 -11.14 14.86 -5.24
CA CYS A 187 -11.48 15.47 -6.53
C CYS A 187 -12.94 15.18 -6.90
N ILE A 188 -13.61 16.13 -7.52
CA ILE A 188 -15.05 16.08 -7.77
C ILE A 188 -15.34 16.53 -9.20
N LEU A 189 -16.19 15.77 -9.88
CA LEU A 189 -16.82 16.17 -11.13
C LEU A 189 -18.27 16.58 -10.83
N LEU A 190 -18.56 17.88 -10.84
CA LEU A 190 -19.93 18.39 -10.84
C LEU A 190 -20.53 18.21 -12.22
N LYS A 191 -21.73 17.63 -12.32
CA LYS A 191 -22.38 17.35 -13.60
C LYS A 191 -23.85 17.72 -13.53
N VAL A 192 -24.34 18.42 -14.56
CA VAL A 192 -25.76 18.67 -14.73
C VAL A 192 -26.39 17.54 -15.55
N PRO A 193 -27.32 16.74 -14.97
CA PRO A 193 -27.93 15.61 -15.66
C PRO A 193 -28.62 16.02 -16.97
N GLY A 194 -28.52 15.20 -18.00
CA GLY A 194 -29.12 15.44 -19.30
C GLY A 194 -28.48 16.54 -20.15
N THR A 195 -27.36 17.12 -19.68
CA THR A 195 -26.60 18.14 -20.41
C THR A 195 -25.13 17.77 -20.51
N GLY A 196 -24.34 18.48 -21.33
CA GLY A 196 -22.89 18.38 -21.37
C GLY A 196 -22.15 19.26 -20.35
N GLN A 197 -22.90 20.01 -19.50
CA GLN A 197 -22.31 20.96 -18.56
C GLN A 197 -21.74 20.26 -17.33
N SER A 198 -20.49 20.61 -16.99
CA SER A 198 -19.79 20.05 -15.83
C SER A 198 -18.69 21.00 -15.36
N ALA A 199 -18.28 20.88 -14.11
CA ALA A 199 -17.12 21.56 -13.56
C ALA A 199 -16.21 20.59 -12.78
N LEU A 200 -14.90 20.85 -12.83
CA LEU A 200 -13.89 20.12 -12.06
C LEU A 200 -13.62 20.88 -10.77
N ALA A 201 -13.70 20.17 -9.67
CA ALA A 201 -13.54 20.75 -8.35
C ALA A 201 -12.70 19.83 -7.44
N LYS A 202 -12.26 20.38 -6.33
CA LYS A 202 -11.59 19.69 -5.23
C LYS A 202 -12.20 20.13 -3.90
N TYR A 203 -12.39 19.19 -2.98
CA TYR A 203 -12.84 19.50 -1.64
C TYR A 203 -11.71 20.11 -0.81
N GLU A 204 -11.99 21.25 -0.20
CA GLU A 204 -11.13 22.00 0.71
C GLU A 204 -11.59 21.79 2.15
N TYR A 205 -10.87 20.97 2.88
CA TYR A 205 -11.24 20.57 4.25
C TYR A 205 -11.33 21.77 5.22
N GLN A 206 -10.44 22.76 5.08
CA GLN A 206 -10.34 23.89 5.99
C GLN A 206 -11.58 24.80 5.95
N THR A 207 -12.19 24.95 4.80
CA THR A 207 -13.39 25.79 4.60
C THR A 207 -14.67 24.97 4.53
N ASP A 208 -14.58 23.63 4.50
CA ASP A 208 -15.71 22.72 4.28
C ASP A 208 -16.50 23.08 3.00
N THR A 209 -15.75 23.40 1.93
CA THR A 209 -16.30 23.78 0.61
C THR A 209 -15.59 23.05 -0.51
N ILE A 210 -16.22 22.97 -1.67
CA ILE A 210 -15.56 22.55 -2.91
C ILE A 210 -15.15 23.79 -3.70
N LYS A 211 -13.96 23.75 -4.29
CA LYS A 211 -13.38 24.85 -5.08
C LYS A 211 -12.96 24.37 -6.47
N PRO A 212 -12.93 25.24 -7.49
CA PRO A 212 -12.37 24.89 -8.78
C PRO A 212 -10.92 24.40 -8.67
N LEU A 213 -10.50 23.55 -9.58
CA LEU A 213 -9.09 23.16 -9.65
C LEU A 213 -8.22 24.38 -9.91
N PHE A 214 -7.17 24.54 -9.12
CA PHE A 214 -6.21 25.62 -9.29
C PHE A 214 -5.30 25.37 -10.51
N HIS A 215 -4.89 24.13 -10.72
CA HIS A 215 -3.98 23.70 -11.76
C HIS A 215 -4.67 23.14 -13.02
N ILE A 216 -5.91 23.57 -13.31
CA ILE A 216 -6.72 23.04 -14.43
C ILE A 216 -6.04 23.21 -15.80
N ALA A 217 -5.33 24.29 -16.03
CA ALA A 217 -4.65 24.59 -17.28
C ALA A 217 -3.15 24.26 -17.23
N THR A 218 -2.63 23.79 -16.08
CA THR A 218 -1.21 23.54 -15.91
C THR A 218 -0.78 22.32 -16.73
N LYS A 219 0.35 22.46 -17.42
CA LYS A 219 1.02 21.40 -18.17
C LYS A 219 2.42 21.22 -17.60
N PRO A 220 2.58 20.48 -16.49
CA PRO A 220 3.87 20.36 -15.83
C PRO A 220 4.87 19.76 -16.80
N TRP A 221 6.02 20.42 -16.93
CA TRP A 221 7.09 20.06 -17.88
C TRP A 221 6.59 19.78 -19.31
N GLY A 222 5.57 20.54 -19.76
CA GLY A 222 4.95 20.40 -21.08
C GLY A 222 3.95 19.21 -21.23
N ILE A 223 3.74 18.41 -20.22
CA ILE A 223 2.82 17.26 -20.26
C ILE A 223 1.39 17.72 -20.03
N ASP A 224 0.52 17.42 -20.99
CA ASP A 224 -0.94 17.67 -20.88
C ASP A 224 -1.68 16.43 -20.42
N ALA A 225 -2.73 16.63 -19.62
CA ALA A 225 -3.61 15.55 -19.22
C ALA A 225 -4.44 15.05 -20.40
N ARG A 226 -4.43 13.76 -20.67
CA ARG A 226 -5.19 13.12 -21.76
C ARG A 226 -6.60 12.72 -21.36
N ASN A 227 -6.87 12.68 -20.05
CA ASN A 227 -8.18 12.32 -19.51
C ASN A 227 -8.42 13.02 -18.17
N LEU A 228 -9.63 12.85 -17.63
CA LEU A 228 -10.08 13.48 -16.39
C LEU A 228 -9.24 13.07 -15.18
N GLU A 229 -8.94 11.78 -15.05
CA GLU A 229 -8.17 11.25 -13.92
C GLU A 229 -6.76 11.83 -13.88
N GLN A 230 -6.12 11.96 -15.05
CA GLN A 230 -4.81 12.62 -15.16
C GLN A 230 -4.89 14.12 -14.82
N ARG A 231 -6.00 14.81 -15.14
CA ARG A 231 -6.21 16.20 -14.77
C ARG A 231 -6.26 16.37 -13.24
N PHE A 232 -6.97 15.49 -12.56
CA PHE A 232 -7.01 15.44 -11.11
C PHE A 232 -5.67 15.06 -10.49
N ALA A 233 -4.92 14.14 -11.12
CA ALA A 233 -3.58 13.81 -10.67
C ALA A 233 -2.65 15.02 -10.72
N ILE A 234 -2.67 15.81 -11.81
CA ILE A 234 -1.88 17.04 -11.93
C ILE A 234 -2.26 18.03 -10.81
N GLU A 235 -3.55 18.22 -10.52
CA GLU A 235 -3.98 19.09 -9.42
C GLU A 235 -3.31 18.71 -8.10
N LEU A 236 -3.35 17.41 -7.72
CA LEU A 236 -2.77 16.93 -6.47
C LEU A 236 -1.23 17.01 -6.47
N LEU A 237 -0.59 16.66 -7.58
CA LEU A 237 0.86 16.68 -7.73
C LEU A 237 1.44 18.09 -7.63
N MET A 238 0.75 19.06 -8.24
CA MET A 238 1.19 20.45 -8.28
C MET A 238 0.84 21.25 -7.02
N SER A 239 -0.16 20.81 -6.23
CA SER A 239 -0.60 21.50 -5.01
C SER A 239 0.43 21.35 -3.90
N SER A 240 1.03 22.46 -3.42
CA SER A 240 2.05 22.46 -2.36
C SER A 240 1.47 22.08 -0.98
N ASN A 241 0.17 22.30 -0.76
CA ASN A 241 -0.49 21.94 0.49
C ASN A 241 -0.68 20.42 0.64
N VAL A 242 -0.66 19.67 -0.46
CA VAL A 242 -0.77 18.22 -0.46
C VAL A 242 0.63 17.62 -0.41
N GLN A 243 1.09 17.25 0.78
CA GLN A 243 2.45 16.75 1.01
C GLN A 243 2.62 15.27 0.67
N LEU A 244 1.54 14.49 0.73
CA LEU A 244 1.54 13.07 0.39
C LEU A 244 0.53 12.79 -0.71
N VAL A 245 0.96 12.25 -1.84
CA VAL A 245 0.08 11.89 -2.96
C VAL A 245 0.21 10.42 -3.28
N CYS A 246 -0.92 9.71 -3.36
CA CYS A 246 -0.98 8.33 -3.84
C CYS A 246 -1.59 8.30 -5.25
N LEU A 247 -0.78 7.99 -6.27
CA LEU A 247 -1.22 7.73 -7.63
C LEU A 247 -1.35 6.21 -7.84
N ILE A 248 -2.58 5.75 -7.94
CA ILE A 248 -2.92 4.34 -8.03
C ILE A 248 -3.46 4.06 -9.42
N GLY A 249 -3.20 2.88 -9.96
CA GLY A 249 -3.81 2.48 -11.23
C GLY A 249 -2.98 1.47 -12.01
N THR A 250 -3.58 0.92 -13.05
CA THR A 250 -2.94 -0.10 -13.88
C THR A 250 -1.73 0.46 -14.65
N ALA A 251 -0.86 -0.44 -15.12
CA ALA A 251 0.28 -0.05 -15.93
C ALA A 251 -0.16 0.70 -17.21
N GLY A 252 0.61 1.72 -17.62
CA GLY A 252 0.33 2.51 -18.83
C GLY A 252 -0.73 3.61 -18.66
N THR A 253 -1.14 3.93 -17.43
CA THR A 253 -2.06 5.05 -17.14
C THR A 253 -1.34 6.40 -16.97
N GLY A 254 0.01 6.42 -17.04
CA GLY A 254 0.83 7.63 -16.96
C GLY A 254 1.25 8.06 -15.57
N LYS A 255 1.07 7.24 -14.52
CA LYS A 255 1.41 7.57 -13.12
C LYS A 255 2.82 8.13 -12.95
N THR A 256 3.80 7.35 -13.34
CA THR A 256 5.23 7.67 -13.19
C THR A 256 5.61 8.89 -14.02
N LEU A 257 5.12 8.98 -15.27
CA LEU A 257 5.36 10.13 -16.14
C LEU A 257 4.81 11.43 -15.56
N LEU A 258 3.56 11.42 -15.07
CA LEU A 258 2.93 12.60 -14.45
C LEU A 258 3.64 13.02 -13.17
N ALA A 259 4.05 12.05 -12.33
CA ALA A 259 4.79 12.32 -11.11
C ALA A 259 6.15 12.96 -11.40
N LEU A 260 6.88 12.43 -12.39
CA LEU A 260 8.17 12.97 -12.83
C LEU A 260 8.02 14.37 -13.43
N ALA A 261 7.06 14.57 -14.32
CA ALA A 261 6.81 15.88 -14.94
C ALA A 261 6.47 16.95 -13.89
N ALA A 262 5.60 16.62 -12.93
CA ALA A 262 5.29 17.54 -11.83
C ALA A 262 6.50 17.80 -10.91
N GLY A 263 7.30 16.76 -10.62
CA GLY A 263 8.53 16.90 -9.83
C GLY A 263 9.55 17.81 -10.50
N LEU A 264 9.78 17.65 -11.81
CA LEU A 264 10.66 18.51 -12.58
C LEU A 264 10.17 19.97 -12.60
N GLU A 265 8.88 20.18 -12.82
CA GLU A 265 8.28 21.51 -12.80
C GLU A 265 8.48 22.18 -11.44
N LYS A 266 8.21 21.46 -10.35
CA LYS A 266 8.33 21.97 -8.99
C LYS A 266 9.77 22.23 -8.54
N VAL A 267 10.75 21.49 -9.07
CA VAL A 267 12.17 21.63 -8.72
C VAL A 267 12.89 22.60 -9.66
N LEU A 268 12.74 22.45 -10.97
CA LEU A 268 13.50 23.21 -11.96
C LEU A 268 12.74 24.44 -12.47
N GLY A 269 11.43 24.32 -12.70
CA GLY A 269 10.57 25.41 -13.18
C GLY A 269 10.22 26.38 -12.05
N GLU A 270 9.44 25.93 -11.06
CA GLU A 270 8.96 26.79 -9.98
C GLU A 270 9.95 26.97 -8.81
N LYS A 271 10.95 26.08 -8.68
CA LYS A 271 11.98 26.10 -7.61
C LYS A 271 11.40 26.05 -6.19
N VAL A 272 10.27 25.35 -6.01
CA VAL A 272 9.62 25.16 -4.71
C VAL A 272 10.42 24.19 -3.84
N TYR A 273 11.00 23.17 -4.48
CA TYR A 273 11.86 22.18 -3.82
C TYR A 273 13.28 22.28 -4.38
N LYS A 274 14.26 21.90 -3.55
CA LYS A 274 15.69 21.96 -3.92
C LYS A 274 16.12 20.78 -4.79
N ARG A 275 15.41 19.64 -4.72
CA ARG A 275 15.80 18.41 -5.45
C ARG A 275 14.62 17.51 -5.69
N LEU A 276 14.72 16.74 -6.76
CA LEU A 276 13.86 15.62 -7.10
C LEU A 276 14.59 14.32 -6.73
N ILE A 277 13.99 13.51 -5.87
CA ILE A 277 14.49 12.19 -5.52
C ILE A 277 13.51 11.16 -6.08
N VAL A 278 14.01 10.24 -6.89
CA VAL A 278 13.20 9.15 -7.44
C VAL A 278 13.77 7.83 -6.96
N SER A 279 12.91 6.99 -6.41
CA SER A 279 13.30 5.70 -5.89
C SER A 279 12.30 4.61 -6.28
N ARG A 280 12.79 3.39 -6.35
CA ARG A 280 12.01 2.19 -6.64
C ARG A 280 12.46 1.04 -5.73
N PRO A 281 11.54 0.18 -5.23
CA PRO A 281 11.92 -1.04 -4.53
C PRO A 281 12.77 -1.94 -5.43
N VAL A 282 13.86 -2.46 -4.91
CA VAL A 282 14.67 -3.45 -5.61
C VAL A 282 14.10 -4.83 -5.30
N ILE A 283 13.54 -5.49 -6.30
CA ILE A 283 12.94 -6.81 -6.17
C ILE A 283 13.82 -7.80 -6.90
N PRO A 284 14.35 -8.84 -6.24
CA PRO A 284 15.08 -9.90 -6.92
C PRO A 284 14.13 -10.66 -7.86
N MET A 285 14.30 -10.55 -9.16
CA MET A 285 13.56 -11.37 -10.13
C MET A 285 14.15 -12.80 -10.16
N GLY A 286 13.42 -13.76 -9.57
CA GLY A 286 13.74 -15.19 -9.65
C GLY A 286 14.76 -15.66 -8.60
N LYS A 287 14.95 -17.00 -8.53
CA LYS A 287 16.03 -17.63 -7.75
C LYS A 287 17.36 -17.05 -8.21
N ASP A 288 18.01 -16.31 -7.32
CA ASP A 288 19.36 -15.79 -7.48
C ASP A 288 19.79 -15.70 -8.95
N ILE A 289 19.62 -14.54 -9.58
CA ILE A 289 20.38 -14.25 -10.78
C ILE A 289 21.83 -14.20 -10.29
N GLY A 290 22.49 -15.37 -10.34
CA GLY A 290 23.87 -15.55 -9.94
C GLY A 290 24.69 -14.40 -10.50
N TYR A 291 25.64 -13.96 -9.72
CA TYR A 291 26.72 -13.03 -10.00
C TYR A 291 26.66 -12.41 -11.43
N LEU A 292 25.81 -11.40 -11.64
CA LEU A 292 25.91 -10.56 -12.83
C LEU A 292 27.27 -9.88 -12.76
N PRO A 293 28.18 -10.05 -13.74
CA PRO A 293 29.41 -9.29 -13.80
C PRO A 293 29.06 -7.81 -13.96
N GLY A 294 29.62 -6.95 -13.11
CA GLY A 294 29.40 -5.50 -13.14
C GLY A 294 29.43 -4.88 -11.74
N GLY A 295 29.83 -3.63 -11.65
CA GLY A 295 29.82 -2.84 -10.44
C GLY A 295 28.42 -2.62 -9.88
N LYS A 296 28.30 -2.13 -8.63
CA LYS A 296 27.01 -1.79 -8.01
C LYS A 296 26.17 -0.82 -8.87
N ASP A 297 26.83 0.08 -9.57
CA ASP A 297 26.20 1.12 -10.40
C ASP A 297 25.60 0.55 -11.68
N GLU A 298 26.24 -0.45 -12.31
CA GLU A 298 25.72 -1.12 -13.51
C GLU A 298 24.50 -1.99 -13.19
N LYS A 299 24.49 -2.63 -12.04
CA LYS A 299 23.34 -3.42 -11.57
C LYS A 299 22.13 -2.54 -11.22
N MET A 300 22.38 -1.38 -10.63
CA MET A 300 21.32 -0.40 -10.36
C MET A 300 20.76 0.22 -11.64
N GLY A 301 21.57 0.39 -12.68
CA GLY A 301 21.15 0.98 -13.95
C GLY A 301 19.96 0.26 -14.57
N SER A 302 19.97 -1.07 -14.62
CA SER A 302 18.88 -1.86 -15.21
C SER A 302 17.55 -1.75 -14.44
N TRP A 303 17.59 -1.64 -13.12
CA TRP A 303 16.38 -1.49 -12.28
C TRP A 303 15.75 -0.09 -12.39
N MET A 304 16.56 0.91 -12.65
CA MET A 304 16.13 2.30 -12.80
C MET A 304 15.81 2.66 -14.25
N GLN A 305 16.03 1.74 -15.20
CA GLN A 305 15.77 1.97 -16.62
C GLN A 305 14.37 2.54 -16.92
N PRO A 306 13.25 2.06 -16.32
CA PRO A 306 11.94 2.64 -16.57
C PRO A 306 11.81 4.10 -16.12
N ILE A 307 12.59 4.51 -15.11
CA ILE A 307 12.63 5.91 -14.66
C ILE A 307 13.46 6.75 -15.61
N THR A 308 14.63 6.24 -16.02
CA THR A 308 15.49 6.95 -16.97
C THR A 308 14.83 7.12 -18.33
N ASP A 309 14.13 6.10 -18.84
CA ASP A 309 13.37 6.19 -20.09
C ASP A 309 12.29 7.28 -20.05
N ASN A 310 11.58 7.41 -18.93
CA ASN A 310 10.61 8.49 -18.73
C ASN A 310 11.29 9.87 -18.63
N LEU A 311 12.43 9.97 -17.97
CA LEU A 311 13.19 11.21 -17.89
C LEU A 311 13.76 11.59 -19.27
N ASP A 312 14.27 10.63 -20.03
CA ASP A 312 14.73 10.86 -21.42
C ASP A 312 13.59 11.34 -22.31
N TYR A 313 12.39 10.79 -22.14
CA TYR A 313 11.20 11.28 -22.85
C TYR A 313 10.85 12.73 -22.48
N LEU A 314 10.92 13.08 -21.18
CA LEU A 314 10.59 14.41 -20.66
C LEU A 314 11.62 15.48 -21.06
N PHE A 315 12.91 15.11 -21.16
CA PHE A 315 13.96 16.03 -21.56
C PHE A 315 14.13 16.14 -23.09
N GLY A 316 13.71 15.14 -23.86
CA GLY A 316 13.89 15.07 -25.31
C GLY A 316 15.33 14.75 -25.74
N ALA A 317 15.55 14.56 -27.05
CA ALA A 317 16.81 14.06 -27.59
C ALA A 317 18.01 15.04 -27.47
N ASP A 318 17.77 16.33 -27.31
CA ASP A 318 18.80 17.37 -27.41
C ASP A 318 19.53 17.73 -26.09
N ILE A 319 19.12 17.14 -24.95
CA ILE A 319 19.50 17.67 -23.61
C ILE A 319 20.49 16.77 -22.84
N LYS A 320 21.22 15.88 -23.51
CA LYS A 320 22.18 14.98 -22.79
C LYS A 320 23.23 15.74 -21.94
N LYS A 321 23.62 16.96 -22.30
CA LYS A 321 24.58 17.76 -21.51
C LYS A 321 23.96 18.39 -20.27
N GLU A 322 22.72 18.87 -20.36
CA GLU A 322 22.00 19.45 -19.22
C GLU A 322 21.62 18.35 -18.20
N TYR A 323 21.34 17.15 -18.68
CA TYR A 323 21.04 15.98 -17.87
C TYR A 323 22.19 15.63 -16.91
N SER A 324 23.44 15.55 -17.43
CA SER A 324 24.63 15.31 -16.60
C SER A 324 24.79 16.39 -15.52
N TYR A 325 24.59 17.67 -15.86
CA TYR A 325 24.62 18.77 -14.92
C TYR A 325 23.60 18.62 -13.78
N LEU A 326 22.37 18.16 -14.05
CA LEU A 326 21.32 18.01 -13.06
C LEU A 326 21.67 16.89 -12.04
N TYR A 327 22.30 15.81 -12.49
CA TYR A 327 22.77 14.74 -11.63
C TYR A 327 24.01 15.14 -10.82
N GLU A 328 25.01 15.76 -11.45
CA GLU A 328 26.23 16.21 -10.80
C GLU A 328 25.94 17.21 -9.68
N ASN A 329 24.97 18.10 -9.90
CA ASN A 329 24.53 19.07 -8.91
C ASN A 329 23.48 18.54 -7.94
N LYS A 330 23.15 17.25 -8.02
CA LYS A 330 22.17 16.59 -7.15
C LYS A 330 20.77 17.20 -7.17
N LEU A 331 20.41 17.89 -8.26
CA LEU A 331 19.06 18.40 -8.46
C LEU A 331 18.07 17.27 -8.78
N ILE A 332 18.57 16.23 -9.46
CA ILE A 332 17.85 14.95 -9.67
C ILE A 332 18.71 13.84 -9.08
N GLN A 333 18.10 12.99 -8.26
CA GLN A 333 18.74 11.85 -7.64
C GLN A 333 17.86 10.61 -7.88
N VAL A 334 18.42 9.63 -8.56
CA VAL A 334 17.76 8.33 -8.77
C VAL A 334 18.49 7.31 -7.89
N GLU A 335 17.85 6.89 -6.82
CA GLU A 335 18.49 6.13 -5.74
C GLU A 335 17.65 4.91 -5.36
N ALA A 336 18.31 3.80 -4.96
CA ALA A 336 17.59 2.70 -4.33
C ALA A 336 17.08 3.11 -2.93
N LEU A 337 15.93 2.56 -2.53
CA LEU A 337 15.29 2.86 -1.22
C LEU A 337 16.20 2.66 -0.01
N THR A 338 17.17 1.75 -0.10
CA THR A 338 18.16 1.50 0.96
C THR A 338 19.00 2.73 1.29
N TYR A 339 19.22 3.65 0.34
CA TYR A 339 19.99 4.87 0.54
C TYR A 339 19.16 6.02 1.16
N ILE A 340 17.84 5.89 1.18
CA ILE A 340 16.92 6.84 1.85
C ILE A 340 16.89 6.57 3.36
N ARG A 341 17.15 5.33 3.79
CA ARG A 341 17.17 4.96 5.21
C ARG A 341 18.25 5.74 5.98
N GLY A 342 17.90 6.27 7.16
CA GLY A 342 18.82 7.00 8.05
C GLY A 342 19.08 8.46 7.68
N ARG A 343 18.53 8.97 6.58
CA ARG A 343 18.63 10.38 6.17
C ARG A 343 17.36 11.14 6.54
N SER A 344 17.48 12.43 6.83
CA SER A 344 16.37 13.39 6.77
C SER A 344 16.39 14.07 5.41
N LEU A 345 15.24 14.25 4.80
CA LEU A 345 15.12 14.73 3.41
C LEU A 345 14.26 16.02 3.36
N PRO A 346 14.75 17.15 3.87
CA PRO A 346 14.03 18.42 3.75
C PRO A 346 14.09 18.97 2.31
N ASP A 347 13.17 19.88 2.01
CA ASP A 347 13.10 20.63 0.74
C ASP A 347 13.13 19.73 -0.50
N SER A 348 12.48 18.58 -0.44
CA SER A 348 12.60 17.55 -1.47
C SER A 348 11.25 17.17 -2.06
N TYR A 349 11.20 16.96 -3.37
CA TYR A 349 10.11 16.27 -4.05
C TYR A 349 10.54 14.81 -4.26
N ILE A 350 9.87 13.87 -3.58
CA ILE A 350 10.26 12.47 -3.53
C ILE A 350 9.22 11.63 -4.25
N ILE A 351 9.65 10.82 -5.20
CA ILE A 351 8.79 9.87 -5.91
C ILE A 351 9.25 8.45 -5.54
N ILE A 352 8.32 7.65 -5.07
CA ILE A 352 8.52 6.22 -4.84
C ILE A 352 7.66 5.47 -5.85
N ASP A 353 8.29 4.96 -6.88
CA ASP A 353 7.63 4.19 -7.93
C ASP A 353 7.49 2.71 -7.53
N GLU A 354 6.47 2.02 -8.02
CA GLU A 354 6.14 0.63 -7.68
C GLU A 354 5.95 0.40 -6.16
N ALA A 355 5.30 1.36 -5.48
CA ALA A 355 5.13 1.35 -4.03
C ALA A 355 4.25 0.19 -3.50
N GLN A 356 3.50 -0.52 -4.37
CA GLN A 356 2.81 -1.76 -4.02
C GLN A 356 3.77 -2.89 -3.64
N ASN A 357 5.03 -2.79 -4.02
CA ASN A 357 6.06 -3.76 -3.64
C ASN A 357 6.75 -3.41 -2.31
N LEU A 358 6.22 -2.46 -1.56
CA LEU A 358 6.68 -2.12 -0.21
C LEU A 358 5.77 -2.74 0.84
N THR A 359 6.37 -3.13 1.95
CA THR A 359 5.63 -3.43 3.17
C THR A 359 5.15 -2.15 3.86
N SER A 360 4.15 -2.25 4.73
CA SER A 360 3.69 -1.15 5.58
C SER A 360 4.82 -0.56 6.45
N HIS A 361 5.77 -1.40 6.90
CA HIS A 361 6.93 -0.96 7.67
C HIS A 361 7.93 -0.15 6.84
N GLU A 362 8.19 -0.56 5.60
CA GLU A 362 9.11 0.15 4.70
C GLU A 362 8.55 1.51 4.31
N VAL A 363 7.29 1.58 3.90
CA VAL A 363 6.68 2.86 3.55
C VAL A 363 6.60 3.80 4.74
N LYS A 364 6.30 3.30 5.95
CA LYS A 364 6.36 4.07 7.20
C LYS A 364 7.77 4.65 7.42
N THR A 365 8.81 3.83 7.20
CA THR A 365 10.20 4.27 7.32
C THR A 365 10.51 5.42 6.35
N ILE A 366 10.00 5.39 5.12
CA ILE A 366 10.19 6.45 4.11
C ILE A 366 9.46 7.73 4.53
N ILE A 367 8.16 7.63 4.86
CA ILE A 367 7.34 8.80 5.21
C ILE A 367 7.90 9.52 6.44
N THR A 368 8.40 8.78 7.44
CA THR A 368 9.01 9.39 8.63
C THR A 368 10.37 10.05 8.37
N ARG A 369 10.91 10.02 7.16
CA ARG A 369 12.12 10.74 6.73
C ARG A 369 11.80 12.06 6.03
N ALA A 370 10.54 12.33 5.74
CA ALA A 370 10.12 13.63 5.25
C ALA A 370 10.57 14.71 6.24
N GLY A 371 11.39 15.60 5.78
CA GLY A 371 11.77 16.81 6.53
C GLY A 371 10.80 17.96 6.22
N GLU A 372 11.14 19.13 6.70
CA GLU A 372 10.40 20.35 6.41
C GLU A 372 10.34 20.60 4.89
N ASN A 373 9.22 21.12 4.39
CA ASN A 373 9.01 21.41 2.98
C ASN A 373 9.29 20.19 2.07
N THR A 374 8.73 19.02 2.40
CA THR A 374 8.90 17.79 1.60
C THR A 374 7.57 17.29 1.09
N LYS A 375 7.54 16.90 -0.17
CA LYS A 375 6.41 16.19 -0.79
C LYS A 375 6.82 14.77 -1.15
N ILE A 376 5.97 13.80 -0.81
CA ILE A 376 6.14 12.39 -1.18
C ILE A 376 5.02 11.99 -2.12
N VAL A 377 5.39 11.39 -3.23
CA VAL A 377 4.47 10.80 -4.22
C VAL A 377 4.73 9.30 -4.28
N LEU A 378 3.71 8.52 -3.98
CA LEU A 378 3.72 7.06 -4.14
C LEU A 378 2.97 6.71 -5.42
N THR A 379 3.62 6.00 -6.33
CA THR A 379 2.98 5.49 -7.56
C THR A 379 2.99 3.97 -7.55
N GLY A 380 1.94 3.35 -8.10
CA GLY A 380 1.92 1.89 -8.19
C GLY A 380 0.61 1.29 -8.68
N ASP A 381 0.65 -0.01 -8.90
CA ASP A 381 -0.47 -0.85 -9.30
C ASP A 381 -0.68 -1.95 -8.24
N PRO A 382 -1.69 -1.85 -7.39
CA PRO A 382 -1.92 -2.83 -6.33
C PRO A 382 -2.20 -4.26 -6.82
N PHE A 383 -2.48 -4.44 -8.11
CA PHE A 383 -2.69 -5.76 -8.72
C PHE A 383 -1.41 -6.35 -9.32
N GLN A 384 -0.34 -5.56 -9.47
CA GLN A 384 0.95 -6.00 -9.99
C GLN A 384 1.99 -6.07 -8.87
N ILE A 385 1.82 -7.04 -7.98
CA ILE A 385 2.70 -7.26 -6.82
C ILE A 385 3.67 -8.40 -7.13
N ASP A 386 4.96 -8.10 -7.05
CA ASP A 386 6.03 -9.07 -7.29
C ASP A 386 6.47 -9.78 -6.00
N ILE A 387 6.06 -9.29 -4.83
CA ILE A 387 6.45 -9.80 -3.52
C ILE A 387 5.45 -10.86 -3.05
N PRO A 388 5.82 -12.13 -2.86
CA PRO A 388 4.90 -13.25 -2.64
C PRO A 388 4.01 -13.17 -1.40
N TYR A 389 4.41 -12.38 -0.38
CA TYR A 389 3.67 -12.23 0.88
C TYR A 389 2.86 -10.93 0.98
N LEU A 390 2.83 -10.14 -0.09
CA LEU A 390 1.97 -8.97 -0.20
C LEU A 390 0.77 -9.28 -1.09
N ASP A 391 -0.33 -8.63 -0.82
CA ASP A 391 -1.55 -8.64 -1.64
C ASP A 391 -2.08 -7.22 -1.85
N GLU A 392 -3.14 -7.09 -2.63
CA GLU A 392 -3.74 -5.79 -2.95
C GLU A 392 -4.16 -4.98 -1.72
N SER A 393 -4.43 -5.65 -0.60
CA SER A 393 -4.96 -5.01 0.62
C SER A 393 -3.90 -4.69 1.68
N ASN A 394 -2.75 -5.39 1.67
CA ASN A 394 -1.73 -5.27 2.71
C ASN A 394 -0.41 -4.64 2.25
N ASN A 395 -0.30 -4.29 0.97
CA ASN A 395 0.88 -3.62 0.42
C ASN A 395 1.01 -2.16 0.91
N GLY A 396 2.22 -1.61 0.80
CA GLY A 396 2.53 -0.28 1.33
C GLY A 396 1.74 0.85 0.70
N LEU A 397 1.43 0.79 -0.60
CA LEU A 397 0.63 1.80 -1.29
C LEU A 397 -0.80 1.83 -0.78
N SER A 398 -1.48 0.68 -0.73
CA SER A 398 -2.85 0.53 -0.23
C SER A 398 -2.95 0.92 1.25
N TYR A 399 -1.97 0.48 2.05
CA TYR A 399 -1.89 0.82 3.47
C TYR A 399 -1.83 2.33 3.71
N VAL A 400 -0.98 3.06 2.98
CA VAL A 400 -0.85 4.50 3.13
C VAL A 400 -2.08 5.22 2.62
N ALA A 401 -2.61 4.84 1.46
CA ALA A 401 -3.81 5.44 0.88
C ALA A 401 -5.01 5.37 1.83
N GLU A 402 -5.15 4.27 2.59
CA GLU A 402 -6.21 4.12 3.59
C GLU A 402 -5.91 4.90 4.88
N LYS A 403 -4.70 4.79 5.43
CA LYS A 403 -4.36 5.44 6.71
C LYS A 403 -4.39 6.96 6.64
N PHE A 404 -4.06 7.53 5.50
CA PHE A 404 -4.02 8.97 5.28
C PHE A 404 -5.27 9.54 4.60
N LYS A 405 -6.31 8.75 4.38
CA LYS A 405 -7.51 9.19 3.64
C LYS A 405 -8.23 10.39 4.24
N ASN A 406 -8.14 10.57 5.55
CA ASN A 406 -8.78 11.68 6.27
C ASN A 406 -7.80 12.79 6.66
N GLU A 407 -6.54 12.72 6.21
CA GLU A 407 -5.52 13.69 6.55
C GLU A 407 -5.50 14.83 5.52
N PRO A 408 -5.60 16.10 5.95
CA PRO A 408 -5.64 17.26 5.04
C PRO A 408 -4.36 17.43 4.21
N ILE A 409 -3.24 16.84 4.64
CA ILE A 409 -1.96 16.88 3.94
C ILE A 409 -1.84 15.81 2.86
N ALA A 410 -2.82 14.92 2.72
CA ALA A 410 -2.77 13.81 1.78
C ALA A 410 -3.84 13.91 0.69
N GLY A 411 -3.52 13.40 -0.49
CA GLY A 411 -4.43 13.26 -1.60
C GLY A 411 -4.21 11.93 -2.32
N ARG A 412 -5.27 11.40 -2.91
CA ARG A 412 -5.20 10.15 -3.68
C ARG A 412 -6.02 10.26 -4.94
N ILE A 413 -5.60 9.59 -5.99
CA ILE A 413 -6.32 9.47 -7.24
C ILE A 413 -6.07 8.10 -7.87
N VAL A 414 -7.11 7.54 -8.47
CA VAL A 414 -7.03 6.29 -9.23
C VAL A 414 -7.09 6.62 -10.71
N LEU A 415 -6.13 6.09 -11.48
CA LEU A 415 -6.06 6.21 -12.92
C LEU A 415 -6.43 4.84 -13.52
N ASN A 416 -7.66 4.72 -14.02
CA ASN A 416 -8.17 3.48 -14.61
C ASN A 416 -7.96 3.44 -16.12
N LYS A 417 -7.96 4.62 -16.76
CA LYS A 417 -7.86 4.70 -18.22
C LYS A 417 -6.41 4.62 -18.68
N GLY A 418 -6.04 3.48 -19.23
CA GLY A 418 -4.74 3.30 -19.88
C GLY A 418 -4.64 4.12 -21.17
N GLU A 419 -3.54 4.84 -21.35
CA GLU A 419 -3.20 5.61 -22.56
C GLU A 419 -2.11 4.86 -23.36
N ARG A 420 -2.32 3.56 -23.54
CA ARG A 420 -1.39 2.66 -24.24
C ARG A 420 -1.63 2.64 -25.75
N SER A 421 -0.65 2.12 -26.49
CA SER A 421 -0.85 1.77 -27.90
C SER A 421 -1.98 0.74 -28.05
N ILE A 422 -2.60 0.69 -29.25
CA ILE A 422 -3.66 -0.28 -29.56
C ILE A 422 -3.18 -1.71 -29.29
N LEU A 423 -1.93 -2.03 -29.65
CA LEU A 423 -1.34 -3.36 -29.43
C LEU A 423 -1.25 -3.69 -27.94
N ALA A 424 -0.73 -2.77 -27.13
CA ALA A 424 -0.58 -2.99 -25.69
C ALA A 424 -1.93 -3.10 -24.95
N SER A 425 -2.95 -2.36 -25.40
CA SER A 425 -4.32 -2.46 -24.89
C SER A 425 -4.94 -3.81 -25.22
N LYS A 426 -4.79 -4.26 -26.45
CA LYS A 426 -5.27 -5.58 -26.89
C LYS A 426 -4.52 -6.73 -26.21
N GLY A 427 -3.21 -6.60 -26.01
CA GLY A 427 -2.44 -7.59 -25.26
C GLY A 427 -2.94 -7.75 -23.81
N ALA A 428 -3.25 -6.64 -23.13
CA ALA A 428 -3.78 -6.67 -21.77
C ALA A 428 -5.24 -7.18 -21.68
N GLU A 429 -5.99 -7.13 -22.77
CA GLU A 429 -7.38 -7.63 -22.84
C GLU A 429 -7.43 -9.13 -23.16
N LEU A 430 -6.51 -9.63 -23.98
CA LEU A 430 -6.59 -10.97 -24.58
C LEU A 430 -5.67 -12.00 -23.90
N LEU A 431 -4.64 -11.57 -23.16
CA LEU A 431 -3.66 -12.40 -22.47
C LEU A 431 -3.79 -12.29 -20.95
#